data_b6693638176d1e9e852e9bf5a202724f
#
_entry.id   b6693638176d1e9e852e9bf5a202724f
#
_cell.length_a   1.000
_cell.length_b   1.000
_cell.length_c   1.000
_cell.angle_alpha   90.00
_cell.angle_beta   90.00
_cell.angle_gamma   90.00
#
_symmetry.space_group_name_H-M   'P 1'
#
loop_
_entity.id
_entity.type
_entity.pdbx_description
1 polymer ?
#
loop_
_entity_poly.entity_id
_entity_poly.type
_entity_poly.pdbx_seq_one_letter_code
_entity_poly.pdbx_strand_id
1 'polypeptide(L)'
;MSEDMNACRLDVDSQYVELAVEVFAMLADATRVRIILALRDGELSVNHLADIVDKSPTAVSQHLAKLRLGRIVAARQDGTRVFYRLANEHASRLVADAVFQAEHSLGGEPAHHRIDMTCPQNPATGAAVRP
;
A
#
# COMPACT_ATOMS: atom_id res chain seq x y z
N MET A 1 -20.51 12.42 -21.28
CA MET A 1 -20.02 11.26 -21.66
C MET A 1 -19.09 10.70 -20.70
N SER A 2 -19.26 9.48 -20.41
CA SER A 2 -18.50 8.88 -19.39
C SER A 2 -17.06 8.76 -19.74
N GLU A 3 -16.72 8.57 -20.94
CA GLU A 3 -15.38 8.51 -21.26
C GLU A 3 -14.73 9.79 -21.04
N ASP A 4 -15.36 10.85 -21.36
CA ASP A 4 -14.79 12.14 -21.17
C ASP A 4 -14.55 12.40 -19.71
N MET A 5 -15.44 11.97 -18.87
CA MET A 5 -15.27 12.19 -17.47
C MET A 5 -14.09 11.42 -16.96
N ASN A 6 -13.89 10.22 -17.43
CA ASN A 6 -12.76 9.46 -16.98
C ASN A 6 -11.47 10.11 -17.43
N ALA A 7 -11.43 10.59 -18.62
CA ALA A 7 -10.24 11.24 -19.10
C ALA A 7 -9.94 12.47 -18.27
N CYS A 8 -10.96 13.20 -17.90
CA CYS A 8 -10.74 14.38 -17.11
C CYS A 8 -10.17 14.07 -15.76
N ARG A 9 -10.47 12.94 -15.22
CA ARG A 9 -9.94 12.61 -13.90
C ARG A 9 -8.44 12.42 -13.92
N LEU A 10 -7.89 12.10 -15.09
CA LEU A 10 -6.46 11.89 -15.19
C LEU A 10 -5.74 13.07 -15.81
N ASP A 11 -6.43 14.18 -15.96
CA ASP A 11 -5.85 15.37 -16.54
C ASP A 11 -5.26 16.24 -15.45
N VAL A 12 -4.35 17.13 -15.80
CA VAL A 12 -3.74 18.02 -14.81
C VAL A 12 -4.76 18.92 -14.14
N ASP A 13 -5.90 19.11 -14.76
CA ASP A 13 -6.94 19.94 -14.16
C ASP A 13 -7.95 19.15 -13.35
N SER A 14 -7.69 17.87 -13.11
CA SER A 14 -8.63 17.04 -12.38
C SER A 14 -8.90 17.62 -11.00
N GLN A 15 -10.15 17.60 -10.61
CA GLN A 15 -10.52 18.07 -9.28
C GLN A 15 -10.01 17.12 -8.20
N TYR A 16 -9.48 15.96 -8.58
CA TYR A 16 -8.98 15.01 -7.60
C TYR A 16 -7.48 15.13 -7.35
N VAL A 17 -6.81 16.10 -7.99
CA VAL A 17 -5.37 16.23 -7.81
C VAL A 17 -5.00 16.53 -6.36
N GLU A 18 -5.71 17.47 -5.75
CA GLU A 18 -5.39 17.84 -4.37
C GLU A 18 -5.68 16.69 -3.41
N LEU A 19 -6.73 15.93 -3.69
CA LEU A 19 -7.04 14.79 -2.85
C LEU A 19 -5.98 13.69 -3.04
N ALA A 20 -5.45 13.55 -4.25
CA ALA A 20 -4.40 12.59 -4.51
C ALA A 20 -3.14 12.95 -3.73
N VAL A 21 -2.86 14.24 -3.61
CA VAL A 21 -1.71 14.68 -2.83
C VAL A 21 -1.88 14.27 -1.37
N GLU A 22 -3.11 14.33 -0.86
CA GLU A 22 -3.36 13.89 0.51
C GLU A 22 -3.14 12.40 0.66
N VAL A 23 -3.47 11.63 -0.37
CA VAL A 23 -3.19 10.21 -0.33
C VAL A 23 -1.68 9.97 -0.26
N PHE A 24 -0.92 10.67 -1.07
CA PHE A 24 0.54 10.53 -1.01
C PHE A 24 1.08 10.91 0.35
N ALA A 25 0.56 11.97 0.95
CA ALA A 25 1.02 12.38 2.27
C ALA A 25 0.75 11.30 3.31
N MET A 26 -0.38 10.64 3.19
CA MET A 26 -0.71 9.57 4.11
C MET A 26 0.19 8.37 3.93
N LEU A 27 0.69 8.14 2.73
CA LEU A 27 1.56 7.02 2.46
C LEU A 27 3.03 7.32 2.68
N ALA A 28 3.37 8.57 2.96
CA ALA A 28 4.76 8.97 3.09
C ALA A 28 5.31 8.69 4.48
N ASP A 29 5.31 7.42 4.86
CA ASP A 29 5.80 6.98 6.16
C ASP A 29 6.20 5.52 6.01
N ALA A 30 7.41 5.19 6.42
CA ALA A 30 7.94 3.86 6.21
C ALA A 30 7.10 2.78 6.89
N THR A 31 6.62 3.04 8.09
CA THR A 31 5.83 2.05 8.80
C THR A 31 4.51 1.81 8.08
N ARG A 32 3.87 2.88 7.59
CA ARG A 32 2.61 2.71 6.86
C ARG A 32 2.82 1.96 5.56
N VAL A 33 3.91 2.23 4.87
CA VAL A 33 4.23 1.49 3.66
C VAL A 33 4.38 0.02 3.98
N ARG A 34 5.08 -0.30 5.06
CA ARG A 34 5.28 -1.70 5.45
C ARG A 34 3.97 -2.37 5.85
N ILE A 35 3.09 -1.63 6.50
CA ILE A 35 1.78 -2.17 6.86
C ILE A 35 0.99 -2.52 5.60
N ILE A 36 0.99 -1.62 4.62
CA ILE A 36 0.25 -1.87 3.39
C ILE A 36 0.83 -3.08 2.66
N LEU A 37 2.15 -3.20 2.62
CA LEU A 37 2.75 -4.34 1.97
C LEU A 37 2.39 -5.63 2.72
N ALA A 38 2.35 -5.59 4.04
CA ALA A 38 1.99 -6.77 4.82
C ALA A 38 0.56 -7.20 4.58
N LEU A 39 -0.34 -6.26 4.32
CA LEU A 39 -1.74 -6.57 4.13
C LEU A 39 -2.07 -7.04 2.71
N ARG A 40 -1.10 -7.05 1.82
CA ARG A 40 -1.38 -7.47 0.45
C ARG A 40 -1.87 -8.92 0.36
N ASP A 41 -1.43 -9.75 1.30
CA ASP A 41 -1.79 -11.15 1.25
C ASP A 41 -3.02 -11.51 2.06
N GLY A 42 -3.60 -10.58 2.73
CA GLY A 42 -4.82 -10.86 3.47
C GLY A 42 -4.93 -10.09 4.75
N GLU A 43 -5.95 -10.41 5.49
CA GLU A 43 -6.30 -9.73 6.72
C GLU A 43 -5.33 -10.09 7.85
N LEU A 44 -4.97 -9.13 8.66
CA LEU A 44 -4.08 -9.36 9.79
C LEU A 44 -4.55 -8.58 11.01
N SER A 45 -4.27 -9.11 12.19
CA SER A 45 -4.60 -8.42 13.43
C SER A 45 -3.52 -7.37 13.73
N VAL A 46 -3.85 -6.46 14.63
CA VAL A 46 -2.90 -5.43 15.04
C VAL A 46 -1.62 -6.04 15.60
N ASN A 47 -1.76 -7.06 16.45
CA ASN A 47 -0.57 -7.66 17.06
C ASN A 47 0.31 -8.33 16.02
N HIS A 48 -0.31 -8.98 15.06
CA HIS A 48 0.46 -9.64 14.01
C HIS A 48 1.18 -8.59 13.17
N LEU A 49 0.49 -7.51 12.84
CA LEU A 49 1.13 -6.44 12.09
C LEU A 49 2.28 -5.82 12.87
N ALA A 50 2.09 -5.64 14.18
CA ALA A 50 3.13 -5.06 15.01
C ALA A 50 4.40 -5.93 14.98
N ASP A 51 4.23 -7.24 14.99
CA ASP A 51 5.38 -8.13 14.90
C ASP A 51 6.05 -8.01 13.54
N ILE A 52 5.27 -7.95 12.48
CA ILE A 52 5.82 -7.90 11.14
C ILE A 52 6.62 -6.61 10.92
N VAL A 53 6.08 -5.49 11.37
CA VAL A 53 6.74 -4.21 11.11
C VAL A 53 7.67 -3.77 12.23
N ASP A 54 7.77 -4.60 13.28
CA ASP A 54 8.69 -4.36 14.40
C ASP A 54 8.42 -3.02 15.08
N LYS A 55 7.16 -2.80 15.41
CA LYS A 55 6.75 -1.62 16.14
C LYS A 55 5.78 -2.05 17.23
N SER A 56 5.53 -1.16 18.18
CA SER A 56 4.60 -1.50 19.24
C SER A 56 3.17 -1.56 18.70
N PRO A 57 2.31 -2.36 19.32
CA PRO A 57 0.91 -2.39 18.91
C PRO A 57 0.24 -1.02 18.99
N THR A 58 0.64 -0.20 19.96
CA THR A 58 0.07 1.13 20.09
C THR A 58 0.45 1.99 18.88
N ALA A 59 1.71 1.94 18.47
CA ALA A 59 2.14 2.71 17.31
C ALA A 59 1.43 2.23 16.04
N VAL A 60 1.31 0.91 15.89
CA VAL A 60 0.64 0.35 14.73
C VAL A 60 -0.83 0.74 14.71
N SER A 61 -1.48 0.74 15.88
CA SER A 61 -2.87 1.16 15.95
C SER A 61 -3.05 2.60 15.50
N GLN A 62 -2.11 3.46 15.85
CA GLN A 62 -2.21 4.85 15.45
C GLN A 62 -2.03 5.01 13.94
N HIS A 63 -1.11 4.26 13.36
CA HIS A 63 -0.94 4.28 11.92
C HIS A 63 -2.18 3.73 11.21
N LEU A 64 -2.74 2.65 11.76
CA LEU A 64 -3.94 2.07 11.15
C LEU A 64 -5.14 3.01 11.24
N ALA A 65 -5.25 3.75 12.34
CA ALA A 65 -6.34 4.70 12.47
C ALA A 65 -6.27 5.77 11.37
N LYS A 66 -5.07 6.25 11.06
CA LYS A 66 -4.92 7.23 9.99
C LYS A 66 -5.22 6.62 8.63
N LEU A 67 -4.74 5.41 8.40
CA LEU A 67 -5.01 4.73 7.13
C LEU A 67 -6.50 4.45 6.97
N ARG A 68 -7.18 4.18 8.06
CA ARG A 68 -8.59 3.93 8.00
C ARG A 68 -9.37 5.21 7.70
N LEU A 69 -8.96 6.33 8.27
CA LEU A 69 -9.61 7.59 7.96
C LEU A 69 -9.46 7.91 6.48
N GLY A 70 -8.34 7.54 5.89
CA GLY A 70 -8.12 7.75 4.46
C GLY A 70 -8.75 6.69 3.59
N ARG A 71 -9.46 5.74 4.22
CA ARG A 71 -10.13 4.66 3.49
C ARG A 71 -9.17 3.77 2.73
N ILE A 72 -7.95 3.68 3.21
CA ILE A 72 -6.95 2.80 2.62
C ILE A 72 -7.07 1.42 3.19
N VAL A 73 -7.42 1.32 4.49
CA VAL A 73 -7.66 0.04 5.11
C VAL A 73 -9.06 0.01 5.71
N ALA A 74 -9.57 -1.18 5.91
CA ALA A 74 -10.85 -1.40 6.56
C ALA A 74 -10.62 -2.32 7.74
N ALA A 75 -11.47 -2.23 8.74
CA ALA A 75 -11.34 -3.03 9.94
C ALA A 75 -12.54 -3.95 10.12
N ARG A 76 -12.30 -5.10 10.71
CA ARG A 76 -13.36 -6.03 11.03
C ARG A 76 -13.13 -6.49 12.44
N GLN A 77 -14.17 -6.53 13.24
CA GLN A 77 -14.06 -6.98 14.60
C GLN A 77 -14.56 -8.40 14.74
N ASP A 78 -13.81 -9.22 15.47
CA ASP A 78 -14.21 -10.59 15.67
C ASP A 78 -13.97 -10.85 17.15
N GLY A 79 -15.01 -10.76 17.96
CA GLY A 79 -14.88 -10.87 19.40
C GLY A 79 -14.11 -9.69 19.95
N THR A 80 -13.03 -9.95 20.63
CA THR A 80 -12.22 -8.88 21.19
C THR A 80 -11.07 -8.51 20.26
N ARG A 81 -10.96 -9.16 19.11
CA ARG A 81 -9.85 -8.90 18.20
C ARG A 81 -10.31 -8.06 17.03
N VAL A 82 -9.42 -7.23 16.54
CA VAL A 82 -9.71 -6.42 15.38
C VAL A 82 -8.73 -6.79 14.29
N PHE A 83 -9.25 -7.04 13.09
CA PHE A 83 -8.44 -7.40 11.95
C PHE A 83 -8.55 -6.30 10.92
N TYR A 84 -7.46 -6.08 10.20
CA TYR A 84 -7.42 -5.04 9.19
C TYR A 84 -7.12 -5.66 7.84
N ARG A 85 -7.65 -5.05 6.80
CA ARG A 85 -7.40 -5.47 5.44
C ARG A 85 -7.34 -4.24 4.55
N LEU A 86 -6.78 -4.38 3.37
CA LEU A 86 -6.79 -3.28 2.43
C LEU A 86 -8.22 -3.06 1.94
N ALA A 87 -8.63 -1.81 1.84
CA ALA A 87 -9.98 -1.50 1.38
C ALA A 87 -10.14 -1.78 -0.12
N ASN A 88 -9.04 -1.62 -0.87
CA ASN A 88 -9.04 -1.93 -2.28
C ASN A 88 -7.59 -2.08 -2.70
N GLU A 89 -7.34 -2.24 -3.98
CA GLU A 89 -5.97 -2.52 -4.42
C GLU A 89 -5.18 -1.29 -4.82
N HIS A 90 -5.79 -0.11 -4.80
CA HIS A 90 -5.10 1.05 -5.34
C HIS A 90 -3.88 1.46 -4.52
N ALA A 91 -4.01 1.52 -3.21
CA ALA A 91 -2.88 1.94 -2.38
C ALA A 91 -1.74 0.93 -2.45
N SER A 92 -2.05 -0.36 -2.51
CA SER A 92 -0.99 -1.35 -2.57
C SER A 92 -0.25 -1.29 -3.90
N ARG A 93 -0.95 -0.98 -4.98
CA ARG A 93 -0.28 -0.81 -6.27
C ARG A 93 0.61 0.41 -6.26
N LEU A 94 0.12 1.50 -5.68
CA LEU A 94 0.86 2.72 -5.60
C LEU A 94 2.14 2.51 -4.80
N VAL A 95 2.01 1.83 -3.67
CA VAL A 95 3.16 1.56 -2.82
C VAL A 95 4.14 0.63 -3.53
N ALA A 96 3.65 -0.41 -4.18
CA ALA A 96 4.53 -1.33 -4.88
C ALA A 96 5.29 -0.61 -5.99
N ASP A 97 4.60 0.25 -6.72
CA ASP A 97 5.26 1.00 -7.78
C ASP A 97 6.31 1.96 -7.21
N ALA A 98 6.03 2.55 -6.06
CA ALA A 98 7.01 3.43 -5.43
C ALA A 98 8.26 2.65 -5.01
N VAL A 99 8.06 1.44 -4.49
CA VAL A 99 9.19 0.60 -4.11
C VAL A 99 10.00 0.21 -5.35
N PHE A 100 9.32 -0.14 -6.43
CA PHE A 100 10.02 -0.48 -7.67
C PHE A 100 10.77 0.73 -8.22
N GLN A 101 10.17 1.90 -8.13
CA GLN A 101 10.84 3.11 -8.58
C GLN A 101 12.10 3.37 -7.75
N ALA A 102 12.01 3.17 -6.45
CA ALA A 102 13.16 3.39 -5.58
C ALA A 102 14.26 2.39 -5.89
N GLU A 103 13.88 1.15 -6.14
CA GLU A 103 14.82 0.10 -6.47
C GLU A 103 15.52 0.43 -7.78
N HIS A 104 14.75 0.90 -8.74
CA HIS A 104 15.30 1.25 -10.04
C HIS A 104 16.28 2.42 -9.92
N SER A 105 15.97 3.38 -9.08
CA SER A 105 16.81 4.56 -9.00
C SER A 105 18.12 4.32 -8.25
N LEU A 106 18.25 3.20 -7.55
CA LEU A 106 19.49 2.90 -6.91
C LEU A 106 20.51 2.33 -7.88
N GLY A 107 20.18 2.28 -9.15
CA GLY A 107 21.15 1.84 -10.13
C GLY A 107 20.97 0.38 -10.43
N GLY A 108 21.52 -0.08 -11.45
CA GLY A 108 21.39 -1.44 -11.84
C GLY A 108 19.98 -1.75 -12.26
N GLU A 109 19.81 -2.89 -12.85
CA GLU A 109 18.52 -3.27 -13.29
C GLU A 109 17.88 -4.11 -12.22
N PRO A 110 16.76 -3.70 -11.68
CA PRO A 110 16.11 -4.44 -10.62
C PRO A 110 15.69 -5.81 -11.10
N ALA A 111 15.78 -6.77 -10.22
CA ALA A 111 15.39 -8.12 -10.55
C ALA A 111 13.96 -8.22 -11.04
N HIS A 112 13.07 -7.47 -10.47
CA HIS A 112 11.68 -7.59 -10.86
C HIS A 112 11.44 -7.15 -12.29
N HIS A 113 12.31 -6.33 -12.84
CA HIS A 113 12.14 -5.93 -14.21
C HIS A 113 12.39 -7.09 -15.14
N ARG A 114 13.31 -7.93 -14.78
CA ARG A 114 13.57 -9.04 -15.62
C ARG A 114 12.56 -10.13 -15.44
N ILE A 115 12.07 -10.29 -14.28
CA ILE A 115 11.15 -11.32 -14.02
C ILE A 115 9.89 -11.04 -14.66
N ASP A 116 9.52 -9.82 -14.72
CA ASP A 116 8.45 -9.50 -15.43
C ASP A 116 7.50 -8.66 -14.82
N MET A 117 6.71 -8.22 -15.55
CA MET A 117 5.82 -7.29 -15.13
C MET A 117 4.73 -7.91 -14.38
N THR A 118 4.64 -9.19 -14.40
CA THR A 118 3.54 -9.77 -13.72
C THR A 118 3.96 -10.13 -12.35
N CYS A 119 5.20 -10.09 -12.10
CA CYS A 119 5.66 -10.46 -10.85
C CYS A 119 5.01 -9.85 -9.68
N PRO A 120 4.65 -8.65 -9.74
CA PRO A 120 4.09 -8.03 -8.58
C PRO A 120 2.96 -8.77 -7.98
N GLN A 121 2.34 -9.60 -8.74
CA GLN A 121 1.28 -10.25 -8.17
C GLN A 121 1.68 -11.48 -7.56
N ASN A 122 2.88 -11.85 -7.63
CA ASN A 122 3.25 -13.06 -7.11
C ASN A 122 4.09 -12.93 -5.98
N PRO A 123 3.56 -12.79 -4.94
CA PRO A 123 4.27 -12.57 -3.79
C PRO A 123 5.21 -13.60 -3.44
N ALA A 124 4.87 -14.70 -3.69
CA ALA A 124 5.67 -15.72 -3.22
C ALA A 124 7.00 -15.60 -3.65
N THR A 125 7.11 -15.29 -4.79
CA THR A 125 8.34 -15.26 -5.20
C THR A 125 8.92 -14.15 -4.79
N GLY A 126 8.23 -13.45 -4.54
CA GLY A 126 8.80 -12.33 -4.31
C GLY A 126 9.83 -12.43 -3.71
N ALA A 127 9.67 -13.03 -3.32
CA ALA A 127 10.56 -13.02 -2.70
C ALA A 127 11.43 -12.89 -3.50
N ALA A 128 11.20 -13.32 -4.08
CA ALA A 128 12.03 -13.29 -4.74
C ALA A 128 12.44 -12.24 -4.91
N VAL A 129 12.21 -12.04 -4.78
CA VAL A 129 12.56 -11.09 -4.99
C VAL A 129 13.31 -10.59 -4.21
N ARG A 130 13.78 -10.82 -3.58
CA ARG A 130 14.42 -10.24 -2.81
C ARG A 130 15.46 -9.97 -2.96
N PRO A 131 15.90 -9.53 -3.10
CA PRO A 131 17.08 -9.25 -3.37
C PRO A 131 17.79 -8.77 -2.69
#